data_9dfc27e9bde5280817fc50e652b558a9
#
_entry.id   9dfc27e9bde5280817fc50e652b558a9
#
_cell.length_a   1.000
_cell.length_b   1.000
_cell.length_c   1.000
_cell.angle_alpha   90.00
_cell.angle_beta   90.00
_cell.angle_gamma   90.00
#
_symmetry.space_group_name_H-M   'P 1'
#
loop_
_entity.id
_entity.type
_entity.pdbx_description
1 polymer ?
#
loop_
_entity_poly.entity_id
_entity_poly.type
_entity_poly.pdbx_seq_one_letter_code
_entity_poly.pdbx_strand_id
1 'polypeptide(L)'
;MRTSPSAPSPSPSPAPPPAFSAVSAALSAALLVLLAVLVPLSALSAWVDLEIDDTDRYVAAVSPLSSDPAVQAAVTDLVTEEAMRQIDLGPLQDTVQEFLHETVRSFTTTEAFRNAWDSANRAAHRAVKAALDGDSGQAVTIDLAPVIDQVKQDLVRDGVPFADRIPVERTEITLLGPGQAAELRDTFRWLRYCSIWPAVATLVLLVLVVGIATVRGGLRAGLWATAVVGAGFVLGAIVLRVLVAVGRGRVLDEVPGGDRDAAAAVVDALTASLRTTVWWVLAAGAVLLVGAVLARVLLRRGKSPADVR
;
A
#
# COMPACT_ATOMS: atom_id res chain seq x y z
N MET A 1 -42.01 73.48 -34.85
CA MET A 1 -41.18 72.80 -33.84
C MET A 1 -41.22 71.31 -34.06
N ARG A 2 -40.19 70.73 -34.60
CA ARG A 2 -40.10 69.26 -34.82
C ARG A 2 -39.08 68.71 -33.82
N THR A 3 -39.54 67.90 -32.89
CA THR A 3 -38.68 67.19 -31.93
C THR A 3 -38.13 65.93 -32.64
N SER A 4 -36.80 65.86 -32.80
CA SER A 4 -36.09 64.65 -33.27
C SER A 4 -36.06 63.59 -32.19
N PRO A 5 -36.27 62.29 -32.50
CA PRO A 5 -36.12 61.22 -31.55
C PRO A 5 -34.61 60.90 -31.35
N SER A 6 -34.15 60.87 -30.10
CA SER A 6 -32.84 60.44 -29.70
C SER A 6 -32.62 58.98 -29.98
N ALA A 7 -31.55 58.61 -30.70
CA ALA A 7 -31.15 57.21 -30.94
C ALA A 7 -30.69 56.52 -29.64
N PRO A 8 -31.01 55.21 -29.45
CA PRO A 8 -30.55 54.49 -28.29
C PRO A 8 -29.03 54.26 -28.37
N SER A 9 -28.34 54.53 -27.24
CA SER A 9 -26.92 54.25 -27.09
C SER A 9 -26.61 52.78 -27.24
N PRO A 10 -25.49 52.40 -27.94
CA PRO A 10 -25.11 51.01 -28.07
C PRO A 10 -24.71 50.42 -26.70
N SER A 11 -25.29 49.27 -26.35
CA SER A 11 -24.94 48.51 -25.17
C SER A 11 -23.45 48.11 -25.26
N PRO A 12 -22.68 48.22 -24.14
CA PRO A 12 -21.28 47.76 -24.16
C PRO A 12 -21.23 46.26 -24.36
N SER A 13 -20.51 45.80 -25.36
CA SER A 13 -20.20 44.40 -25.59
C SER A 13 -19.48 43.81 -24.38
N PRO A 14 -19.80 42.57 -23.93
CA PRO A 14 -19.09 41.95 -22.85
C PRO A 14 -17.61 41.79 -23.22
N ALA A 15 -16.74 42.34 -22.43
CA ALA A 15 -15.30 42.23 -22.62
C ALA A 15 -14.90 40.73 -22.55
N PRO A 16 -14.01 40.26 -23.44
CA PRO A 16 -13.54 38.87 -23.42
C PRO A 16 -12.85 38.61 -22.07
N PRO A 17 -12.99 37.38 -21.49
CA PRO A 17 -12.37 37.06 -20.22
C PRO A 17 -10.84 37.20 -20.36
N PRO A 18 -10.15 37.82 -19.40
CA PRO A 18 -8.73 38.09 -19.53
C PRO A 18 -7.97 36.76 -19.66
N ALA A 19 -7.06 36.67 -20.62
CA ALA A 19 -6.23 35.49 -20.90
C ALA A 19 -5.49 34.96 -19.66
N PHE A 20 -5.25 35.80 -18.68
CA PHE A 20 -4.70 35.45 -17.37
C PHE A 20 -5.57 34.48 -16.56
N SER A 21 -6.89 34.44 -16.76
CA SER A 21 -7.76 33.49 -16.05
C SER A 21 -7.65 32.07 -16.62
N ALA A 22 -7.47 31.94 -17.93
CA ALA A 22 -7.30 30.64 -18.58
C ALA A 22 -5.94 30.00 -18.24
N VAL A 23 -4.86 30.79 -18.21
CA VAL A 23 -3.54 30.31 -17.85
C VAL A 23 -3.49 29.85 -16.38
N SER A 24 -4.11 30.62 -15.47
CA SER A 24 -4.15 30.21 -14.05
C SER A 24 -5.02 28.96 -13.81
N ALA A 25 -6.10 28.79 -14.55
CA ALA A 25 -6.93 27.59 -14.49
C ALA A 25 -6.19 26.35 -15.04
N ALA A 26 -5.50 26.49 -16.18
CA ALA A 26 -4.68 25.44 -16.75
C ALA A 26 -3.54 25.03 -15.82
N LEU A 27 -2.86 25.99 -15.20
CA LEU A 27 -1.79 25.72 -14.22
C LEU A 27 -2.32 25.00 -12.97
N SER A 28 -3.49 25.39 -12.47
CA SER A 28 -4.14 24.72 -11.33
C SER A 28 -4.57 23.30 -11.68
N ALA A 29 -5.09 23.09 -12.89
CA ALA A 29 -5.45 21.73 -13.36
C ALA A 29 -4.21 20.84 -13.53
N ALA A 30 -3.12 21.37 -14.10
CA ALA A 30 -1.87 20.63 -14.23
C ALA A 30 -1.28 20.27 -12.85
N LEU A 31 -1.36 21.18 -11.88
CA LEU A 31 -0.93 20.95 -10.51
C LEU A 31 -1.78 19.85 -9.83
N LEU A 32 -3.10 19.88 -9.99
CA LEU A 32 -3.98 18.84 -9.46
C LEU A 32 -3.64 17.46 -10.03
N VAL A 33 -3.45 17.35 -11.34
CA VAL A 33 -3.05 16.10 -11.99
C VAL A 33 -1.69 15.64 -11.49
N LEU A 34 -0.72 16.54 -11.39
CA LEU A 34 0.62 16.21 -10.90
C LEU A 34 0.58 15.72 -9.45
N LEU A 35 -0.16 16.39 -8.57
CA LEU A 35 -0.31 15.94 -7.18
C LEU A 35 -1.10 14.63 -7.08
N ALA A 36 -2.12 14.43 -7.93
CA ALA A 36 -2.86 13.18 -7.97
C ALA A 36 -2.00 11.96 -8.35
N VAL A 37 -0.88 12.17 -9.04
CA VAL A 37 0.10 11.13 -9.39
C VAL A 37 1.24 11.06 -8.36
N LEU A 38 1.81 12.21 -7.96
CA LEU A 38 2.94 12.24 -7.04
C LEU A 38 2.60 11.75 -5.64
N VAL A 39 1.41 12.09 -5.13
CA VAL A 39 1.00 11.69 -3.77
C VAL A 39 0.90 10.17 -3.62
N PRO A 40 0.15 9.42 -4.47
CA PRO A 40 0.13 7.97 -4.39
C PRO A 40 1.50 7.33 -4.65
N LEU A 41 2.29 7.87 -5.58
CA LEU A 41 3.63 7.36 -5.84
C LEU A 41 4.55 7.55 -4.62
N SER A 42 4.52 8.73 -3.98
CA SER A 42 5.29 8.98 -2.74
C SER A 42 4.86 8.07 -1.59
N ALA A 43 3.55 7.86 -1.43
CA ALA A 43 3.03 6.99 -0.38
C ALA A 43 3.41 5.52 -0.61
N LEU A 44 3.33 5.05 -1.86
CA LEU A 44 3.72 3.70 -2.23
C LEU A 44 5.22 3.48 -2.05
N SER A 45 6.05 4.42 -2.50
CA SER A 45 7.50 4.35 -2.32
C SER A 45 7.89 4.32 -0.85
N ALA A 46 7.31 5.21 -0.03
CA ALA A 46 7.55 5.22 1.41
C ALA A 46 7.10 3.92 2.09
N TRP A 47 6.00 3.32 1.62
CA TRP A 47 5.52 2.04 2.12
C TRP A 47 6.49 0.90 1.77
N VAL A 48 7.00 0.86 0.55
CA VAL A 48 8.03 -0.12 0.14
C VAL A 48 9.27 0.00 1.01
N ASP A 49 9.80 1.20 1.21
CA ASP A 49 11.00 1.42 2.03
C ASP A 49 10.79 1.08 3.51
N LEU A 50 9.60 1.35 4.06
CA LEU A 50 9.33 1.15 5.48
C LEU A 50 8.89 -0.28 5.83
N GLU A 51 8.14 -0.95 4.97
CA GLU A 51 7.51 -2.24 5.27
C GLU A 51 8.22 -3.41 4.56
N ILE A 52 8.69 -3.20 3.32
CA ILE A 52 9.34 -4.27 2.55
C ILE A 52 10.84 -4.31 2.83
N ASP A 53 11.48 -3.20 3.13
CA ASP A 53 12.92 -3.17 3.43
C ASP A 53 13.23 -3.60 4.88
N ASP A 54 12.24 -3.53 5.78
CA ASP A 54 12.39 -3.91 7.20
C ASP A 54 11.77 -5.29 7.46
N THR A 55 12.64 -6.28 7.69
CA THR A 55 12.22 -7.67 7.98
C THR A 55 11.40 -7.78 9.26
N ASP A 56 11.71 -7.00 10.30
CA ASP A 56 10.99 -7.09 11.56
C ASP A 56 9.59 -6.51 11.45
N ARG A 57 9.42 -5.42 10.69
CA ARG A 57 8.09 -4.87 10.37
C ARG A 57 7.26 -5.82 9.53
N TYR A 58 7.87 -6.42 8.49
CA TYR A 58 7.20 -7.43 7.69
C TYR A 58 6.69 -8.58 8.55
N VAL A 59 7.55 -9.16 9.40
CA VAL A 59 7.17 -10.25 10.31
C VAL A 59 6.07 -9.81 11.27
N ALA A 60 6.16 -8.61 11.86
CA ALA A 60 5.13 -8.09 12.73
C ALA A 60 3.76 -7.92 12.02
N ALA A 61 3.77 -7.60 10.73
CA ALA A 61 2.54 -7.49 9.93
C ALA A 61 1.91 -8.86 9.62
N VAL A 62 2.71 -9.91 9.40
CA VAL A 62 2.22 -11.25 9.04
C VAL A 62 2.07 -12.21 10.23
N SER A 63 2.68 -11.90 11.39
CA SER A 63 2.60 -12.73 12.60
C SER A 63 1.16 -13.01 13.06
N PRO A 64 0.21 -12.04 13.07
CA PRO A 64 -1.18 -12.30 13.44
C PRO A 64 -1.88 -13.32 12.54
N LEU A 65 -1.41 -13.52 11.30
CA LEU A 65 -1.99 -14.47 10.34
C LEU A 65 -1.83 -15.92 10.79
N SER A 66 -0.83 -16.23 11.61
CA SER A 66 -0.67 -17.56 12.22
C SER A 66 -1.88 -17.98 13.08
N SER A 67 -2.69 -17.03 13.52
CA SER A 67 -3.91 -17.25 14.30
C SER A 67 -5.20 -17.01 13.49
N ASP A 68 -5.07 -16.66 12.21
CA ASP A 68 -6.23 -16.48 11.32
C ASP A 68 -6.80 -17.86 10.90
N PRO A 69 -8.10 -18.11 11.08
CA PRO A 69 -8.68 -19.42 10.78
C PRO A 69 -8.57 -19.83 9.31
N ALA A 70 -8.65 -18.87 8.37
CA ALA A 70 -8.55 -19.16 6.94
C ALA A 70 -7.11 -19.54 6.56
N VAL A 71 -6.12 -18.87 7.16
CA VAL A 71 -4.69 -19.19 6.96
C VAL A 71 -4.37 -20.55 7.58
N GLN A 72 -4.85 -20.84 8.79
CA GLN A 72 -4.66 -22.14 9.45
C GLN A 72 -5.27 -23.28 8.63
N ALA A 73 -6.48 -23.08 8.07
CA ALA A 73 -7.12 -24.06 7.20
C ALA A 73 -6.28 -24.29 5.92
N ALA A 74 -5.88 -23.22 5.23
CA ALA A 74 -5.08 -23.33 4.00
C ALA A 74 -3.74 -24.05 4.25
N VAL A 75 -3.06 -23.75 5.37
CA VAL A 75 -1.81 -24.45 5.75
C VAL A 75 -2.09 -25.93 6.06
N THR A 76 -3.19 -26.21 6.75
CA THR A 76 -3.59 -27.60 7.07
C THR A 76 -3.82 -28.40 5.81
N ASP A 77 -4.58 -27.86 4.86
CA ASP A 77 -4.88 -28.51 3.58
C ASP A 77 -3.61 -28.74 2.77
N LEU A 78 -2.77 -27.68 2.63
CA LEU A 78 -1.51 -27.75 1.87
C LEU A 78 -0.56 -28.82 2.45
N VAL A 79 -0.33 -28.81 3.76
CA VAL A 79 0.58 -29.76 4.42
C VAL A 79 0.04 -31.19 4.31
N THR A 80 -1.28 -31.38 4.50
CA THR A 80 -1.91 -32.68 4.38
C THR A 80 -1.80 -33.22 2.94
N GLU A 81 -2.12 -32.40 1.96
CA GLU A 81 -2.05 -32.78 0.55
C GLU A 81 -0.60 -33.12 0.13
N GLU A 82 0.39 -32.30 0.54
CA GLU A 82 1.78 -32.56 0.20
C GLU A 82 2.31 -33.85 0.86
N ALA A 83 1.96 -34.09 2.12
CA ALA A 83 2.33 -35.32 2.80
C ALA A 83 1.69 -36.56 2.14
N MET A 84 0.43 -36.46 1.75
CA MET A 84 -0.29 -37.55 1.09
C MET A 84 0.19 -37.83 -0.33
N ARG A 85 0.76 -36.83 -1.02
CA ARG A 85 1.39 -37.06 -2.35
C ARG A 85 2.59 -37.97 -2.30
N GLN A 86 3.28 -38.04 -1.17
CA GLN A 86 4.50 -38.85 -1.00
C GLN A 86 4.23 -40.25 -0.45
N ILE A 87 3.00 -40.56 -0.09
CA ILE A 87 2.60 -41.81 0.59
C ILE A 87 1.47 -42.48 -0.21
N ASP A 88 1.72 -43.70 -0.71
CA ASP A 88 0.71 -44.52 -1.32
C ASP A 88 0.33 -45.65 -0.33
N LEU A 89 -0.88 -45.53 0.25
CA LEU A 89 -1.40 -46.44 1.29
C LEU A 89 -2.56 -47.29 0.81
N GLY A 90 -2.89 -47.25 -0.48
CA GLY A 90 -4.00 -47.98 -1.05
C GLY A 90 -5.31 -47.77 -0.28
N PRO A 91 -6.00 -48.85 0.24
CA PRO A 91 -7.31 -48.71 0.90
C PRO A 91 -7.31 -47.90 2.20
N LEU A 92 -6.15 -47.62 2.79
CA LEU A 92 -6.03 -46.87 4.06
C LEU A 92 -5.83 -45.38 3.83
N GLN A 93 -5.77 -44.95 2.57
CA GLN A 93 -5.40 -43.56 2.21
C GLN A 93 -6.37 -42.54 2.84
N ASP A 94 -7.67 -42.74 2.75
CA ASP A 94 -8.67 -41.82 3.31
C ASP A 94 -8.58 -41.71 4.84
N THR A 95 -8.39 -42.82 5.53
CA THR A 95 -8.27 -42.83 7.00
C THR A 95 -7.01 -42.13 7.49
N VAL A 96 -5.88 -42.31 6.78
CA VAL A 96 -4.62 -41.65 7.13
C VAL A 96 -4.68 -40.18 6.78
N GLN A 97 -5.30 -39.81 5.67
CA GLN A 97 -5.52 -38.44 5.30
C GLN A 97 -6.34 -37.68 6.36
N GLU A 98 -7.46 -38.24 6.83
CA GLU A 98 -8.30 -37.64 7.88
C GLU A 98 -7.52 -37.49 9.20
N PHE A 99 -6.78 -38.52 9.61
CA PHE A 99 -5.94 -38.46 10.80
C PHE A 99 -4.84 -37.40 10.69
N LEU A 100 -4.17 -37.34 9.55
CA LEU A 100 -3.12 -36.36 9.30
C LEU A 100 -3.69 -34.93 9.29
N HIS A 101 -4.81 -34.73 8.59
CA HIS A 101 -5.49 -33.44 8.55
C HIS A 101 -5.86 -32.94 9.96
N GLU A 102 -6.45 -33.75 10.81
CA GLU A 102 -6.79 -33.37 12.18
C GLU A 102 -5.54 -33.12 13.03
N THR A 103 -4.47 -33.89 12.84
CA THR A 103 -3.19 -33.70 13.52
C THR A 103 -2.55 -32.36 13.13
N VAL A 104 -2.49 -32.05 11.84
CA VAL A 104 -1.94 -30.78 11.35
C VAL A 104 -2.81 -29.60 11.81
N ARG A 105 -4.13 -29.74 11.73
CA ARG A 105 -5.08 -28.73 12.23
C ARG A 105 -4.88 -28.45 13.72
N SER A 106 -4.68 -29.48 14.54
CA SER A 106 -4.37 -29.30 15.97
C SER A 106 -3.04 -28.57 16.15
N PHE A 107 -2.02 -28.91 15.37
CA PHE A 107 -0.71 -28.26 15.42
C PHE A 107 -0.80 -26.76 15.05
N THR A 108 -1.61 -26.37 14.05
CA THR A 108 -1.70 -24.96 13.63
C THR A 108 -2.24 -24.02 14.72
N THR A 109 -2.86 -24.56 15.77
CA THR A 109 -3.33 -23.77 16.91
C THR A 109 -2.29 -23.58 18.01
N THR A 110 -1.14 -24.24 17.93
CA THR A 110 -0.10 -24.23 18.99
C THR A 110 0.81 -23.01 18.92
N GLU A 111 1.53 -22.76 20.00
CA GLU A 111 2.59 -21.75 20.05
C GLU A 111 3.79 -22.14 19.16
N ALA A 112 4.10 -23.43 19.09
CA ALA A 112 5.15 -23.94 18.21
C ALA A 112 4.89 -23.60 16.75
N PHE A 113 3.63 -23.68 16.29
CA PHE A 113 3.26 -23.23 14.94
C PHE A 113 3.47 -21.72 14.75
N ARG A 114 3.06 -20.87 15.71
CA ARG A 114 3.24 -19.43 15.61
C ARG A 114 4.73 -19.06 15.52
N ASN A 115 5.58 -19.68 16.32
CA ASN A 115 7.02 -19.48 16.27
C ASN A 115 7.63 -19.95 14.94
N ALA A 116 7.18 -21.10 14.43
CA ALA A 116 7.58 -21.61 13.13
C ALA A 116 7.15 -20.67 11.98
N TRP A 117 5.93 -20.16 12.04
CA TRP A 117 5.39 -19.19 11.09
C TRP A 117 6.25 -17.93 11.00
N ASP A 118 6.56 -17.32 12.14
CA ASP A 118 7.40 -16.10 12.20
C ASP A 118 8.81 -16.38 11.69
N SER A 119 9.39 -17.52 12.05
CA SER A 119 10.74 -17.91 11.62
C SER A 119 10.81 -18.20 10.13
N ALA A 120 9.82 -18.91 9.58
CA ALA A 120 9.72 -19.20 8.15
C ALA A 120 9.53 -17.90 7.33
N ASN A 121 8.61 -17.03 7.77
CA ASN A 121 8.39 -15.74 7.11
C ASN A 121 9.63 -14.84 7.18
N ARG A 122 10.34 -14.81 8.30
CA ARG A 122 11.61 -14.09 8.44
C ARG A 122 12.68 -14.62 7.50
N ALA A 123 12.82 -15.94 7.37
CA ALA A 123 13.77 -16.57 6.46
C ALA A 123 13.42 -16.27 5.00
N ALA A 124 12.15 -16.43 4.62
CA ALA A 124 11.66 -16.16 3.28
C ALA A 124 11.89 -14.70 2.89
N HIS A 125 11.50 -13.75 3.77
CA HIS A 125 11.68 -12.32 3.51
C HIS A 125 13.15 -11.93 3.34
N ARG A 126 14.05 -12.45 4.18
CA ARG A 126 15.49 -12.22 4.03
C ARG A 126 16.04 -12.78 2.73
N ALA A 127 15.60 -13.96 2.31
CA ALA A 127 16.02 -14.56 1.05
C ALA A 127 15.58 -13.73 -0.15
N VAL A 128 14.30 -13.30 -0.17
CA VAL A 128 13.78 -12.41 -1.22
C VAL A 128 14.53 -11.08 -1.23
N LYS A 129 14.76 -10.46 -0.07
CA LYS A 129 15.51 -9.21 0.05
C LYS A 129 16.94 -9.36 -0.47
N ALA A 130 17.65 -10.41 -0.09
CA ALA A 130 19.00 -10.69 -0.57
C ALA A 130 19.04 -10.88 -2.10
N ALA A 131 18.01 -11.48 -2.67
CA ALA A 131 17.89 -11.64 -4.13
C ALA A 131 17.58 -10.32 -4.84
N LEU A 132 16.82 -9.42 -4.20
CA LEU A 132 16.52 -8.09 -4.74
C LEU A 132 17.74 -7.15 -4.67
N ASP A 133 18.55 -7.27 -3.62
CA ASP A 133 19.76 -6.48 -3.41
C ASP A 133 20.97 -7.02 -4.21
N GLY A 134 20.95 -8.29 -4.58
CA GLY A 134 22.04 -8.94 -5.32
C GLY A 134 21.99 -8.73 -6.84
N ASP A 135 23.14 -8.87 -7.51
CA ASP A 135 23.25 -8.76 -8.98
C ASP A 135 23.04 -10.08 -9.73
N SER A 136 22.96 -11.22 -9.01
CA SER A 136 22.80 -12.53 -9.61
C SER A 136 21.35 -12.81 -9.95
N GLY A 137 21.03 -13.09 -11.23
CA GLY A 137 19.70 -13.54 -11.68
C GLY A 137 19.38 -14.99 -11.27
N GLN A 138 19.83 -15.42 -10.08
CA GLN A 138 19.62 -16.77 -9.57
C GLN A 138 18.23 -16.93 -8.96
N ALA A 139 17.76 -18.18 -8.89
CA ALA A 139 16.54 -18.52 -8.16
C ALA A 139 16.65 -18.14 -6.69
N VAL A 140 15.54 -17.70 -6.09
CA VAL A 140 15.46 -17.42 -4.67
C VAL A 140 15.11 -18.71 -3.96
N THR A 141 16.06 -19.26 -3.20
CA THR A 141 15.86 -20.47 -2.39
C THR A 141 15.98 -20.14 -0.92
N ILE A 142 15.21 -20.84 -0.10
CA ILE A 142 15.34 -20.83 1.38
C ILE A 142 15.69 -22.23 1.86
N ASP A 143 16.59 -22.30 2.85
CA ASP A 143 16.85 -23.53 3.60
C ASP A 143 15.92 -23.54 4.81
N LEU A 144 15.03 -24.53 4.90
CA LEU A 144 14.10 -24.70 6.02
C LEU A 144 14.71 -25.45 7.20
N ALA A 145 15.93 -25.97 7.11
CA ALA A 145 16.57 -26.69 8.23
C ALA A 145 16.56 -25.90 9.56
N PRO A 146 16.85 -24.59 9.59
CA PRO A 146 16.77 -23.82 10.83
C PRO A 146 15.35 -23.71 11.40
N VAL A 147 14.32 -23.65 10.54
CA VAL A 147 12.92 -23.60 10.98
C VAL A 147 12.48 -24.94 11.53
N ILE A 148 12.83 -26.04 10.86
CA ILE A 148 12.57 -27.41 11.31
C ILE A 148 13.24 -27.67 12.66
N ASP A 149 14.49 -27.24 12.84
CA ASP A 149 15.23 -27.39 14.10
C ASP A 149 14.56 -26.61 15.23
N GLN A 150 14.10 -25.40 14.98
CA GLN A 150 13.34 -24.60 15.95
C GLN A 150 12.04 -25.27 16.36
N VAL A 151 11.24 -25.75 15.40
CA VAL A 151 10.00 -26.49 15.67
C VAL A 151 10.26 -27.73 16.50
N LYS A 152 11.30 -28.51 16.14
CA LYS A 152 11.74 -29.68 16.91
C LYS A 152 12.06 -29.32 18.37
N GLN A 153 12.83 -28.25 18.60
CA GLN A 153 13.20 -27.81 19.94
C GLN A 153 11.96 -27.37 20.74
N ASP A 154 11.01 -26.66 20.12
CA ASP A 154 9.78 -26.23 20.79
C ASP A 154 8.92 -27.45 21.14
N LEU A 155 8.74 -28.42 20.23
CA LEU A 155 8.01 -29.65 20.48
C LEU A 155 8.66 -30.52 21.58
N VAL A 156 9.99 -30.61 21.63
CA VAL A 156 10.72 -31.29 22.70
C VAL A 156 10.49 -30.60 24.05
N ARG A 157 10.52 -29.25 24.06
CA ARG A 157 10.25 -28.46 25.28
C ARG A 157 8.83 -28.67 25.78
N ASP A 158 7.86 -28.78 24.87
CA ASP A 158 6.44 -29.01 25.19
C ASP A 158 6.16 -30.48 25.55
N GLY A 159 7.18 -31.34 25.55
CA GLY A 159 7.07 -32.74 25.95
C GLY A 159 6.37 -33.63 24.93
N VAL A 160 6.34 -33.24 23.66
CA VAL A 160 5.72 -34.04 22.59
C VAL A 160 6.53 -35.33 22.38
N PRO A 161 5.93 -36.52 22.49
CA PRO A 161 6.63 -37.77 22.30
C PRO A 161 7.30 -37.90 20.93
N PHE A 162 8.51 -38.39 20.87
CA PHE A 162 9.30 -38.61 19.65
C PHE A 162 9.70 -37.36 18.88
N ALA A 163 9.46 -36.14 19.38
CA ALA A 163 9.90 -34.89 18.76
C ALA A 163 11.42 -34.85 18.52
N ASP A 164 12.19 -35.48 19.42
CA ASP A 164 13.65 -35.63 19.31
C ASP A 164 14.10 -36.39 18.05
N ARG A 165 13.23 -37.21 17.47
CA ARG A 165 13.52 -38.03 16.27
C ARG A 165 13.23 -37.31 14.96
N ILE A 166 12.68 -36.10 14.98
CA ILE A 166 12.45 -35.32 13.76
C ILE A 166 13.79 -35.06 13.06
N PRO A 167 13.98 -35.55 11.83
CA PRO A 167 15.21 -35.29 11.09
C PRO A 167 15.29 -33.83 10.70
N VAL A 168 16.46 -33.23 10.92
CA VAL A 168 16.75 -31.84 10.46
C VAL A 168 17.68 -31.97 9.27
N GLU A 169 17.09 -32.04 8.09
CA GLU A 169 17.84 -32.11 6.84
C GLU A 169 17.75 -30.78 6.11
N ARG A 170 18.77 -30.47 5.29
CA ARG A 170 18.71 -29.32 4.41
C ARG A 170 17.59 -29.52 3.40
N THR A 171 16.58 -28.70 3.52
CA THR A 171 15.44 -28.69 2.61
C THR A 171 15.39 -27.32 1.93
N GLU A 172 15.92 -27.24 0.71
CA GLU A 172 15.88 -26.02 -0.07
C GLU A 172 14.57 -25.94 -0.86
N ILE A 173 13.77 -24.91 -0.58
CA ILE A 173 12.57 -24.60 -1.33
C ILE A 173 12.83 -23.39 -2.21
N THR A 174 12.54 -23.52 -3.50
CA THR A 174 12.62 -22.42 -4.45
C THR A 174 11.36 -21.55 -4.34
N LEU A 175 11.51 -20.33 -3.84
CA LEU A 175 10.43 -19.34 -3.74
C LEU A 175 10.14 -18.66 -5.07
N LEU A 176 11.20 -18.30 -5.81
CA LEU A 176 11.10 -17.60 -7.08
C LEU A 176 12.07 -18.20 -8.09
N GLY A 177 11.58 -18.49 -9.28
CA GLY A 177 12.44 -18.88 -10.40
C GLY A 177 13.33 -17.73 -10.90
N PRO A 178 14.38 -18.01 -11.67
CA PRO A 178 15.34 -17.01 -12.14
C PRO A 178 14.69 -15.85 -12.92
N GLY A 179 13.70 -16.15 -13.77
CA GLY A 179 12.96 -15.16 -14.57
C GLY A 179 12.09 -14.23 -13.69
N GLN A 180 11.35 -14.81 -12.75
CA GLN A 180 10.51 -14.05 -11.81
C GLN A 180 11.35 -13.17 -10.89
N ALA A 181 12.49 -13.67 -10.41
CA ALA A 181 13.40 -12.90 -9.59
C ALA A 181 14.00 -11.71 -10.36
N ALA A 182 14.30 -11.85 -11.66
CA ALA A 182 14.81 -10.76 -12.50
C ALA A 182 13.75 -9.68 -12.73
N GLU A 183 12.51 -10.05 -13.10
CA GLU A 183 11.41 -9.12 -13.32
C GLU A 183 11.04 -8.34 -12.05
N LEU A 184 11.00 -9.05 -10.91
CA LEU A 184 10.75 -8.44 -9.62
C LEU A 184 11.85 -7.43 -9.26
N ARG A 185 13.12 -7.78 -9.49
CA ARG A 185 14.27 -6.91 -9.25
C ARG A 185 14.23 -5.63 -10.07
N ASP A 186 13.92 -5.72 -11.37
CA ASP A 186 13.86 -4.55 -12.24
C ASP A 186 12.73 -3.61 -11.80
N THR A 187 11.58 -4.15 -11.40
CA THR A 187 10.46 -3.39 -10.85
C THR A 187 10.85 -2.70 -9.54
N PHE A 188 11.51 -3.43 -8.62
CA PHE A 188 11.95 -2.86 -7.33
C PHE A 188 13.08 -1.85 -7.48
N ARG A 189 14.03 -2.08 -8.41
CA ARG A 189 15.09 -1.11 -8.70
C ARG A 189 14.50 0.21 -9.20
N TRP A 190 13.53 0.14 -10.10
CA TRP A 190 12.82 1.34 -10.56
C TRP A 190 12.05 2.04 -9.43
N LEU A 191 11.38 1.29 -8.58
CA LEU A 191 10.64 1.80 -7.42
C LEU A 191 11.59 2.46 -6.39
N ARG A 192 12.75 1.86 -6.13
CA ARG A 192 13.78 2.39 -5.21
C ARG A 192 14.44 3.68 -5.76
N TYR A 193 14.68 3.79 -7.06
CA TYR A 193 15.10 5.06 -7.66
C TYR A 193 14.06 6.16 -7.48
N CYS A 194 12.78 5.80 -7.42
CA CYS A 194 11.67 6.73 -7.19
C CYS A 194 11.38 6.98 -5.69
N SER A 195 12.08 6.34 -4.74
CA SER A 195 11.66 6.25 -3.33
C SER A 195 11.55 7.63 -2.63
N ILE A 196 12.60 8.42 -2.61
CA ILE A 196 12.59 9.73 -1.91
C ILE A 196 12.18 10.88 -2.85
N TRP A 197 12.48 10.78 -4.14
CA TRP A 197 12.30 11.88 -5.09
C TRP A 197 10.85 12.35 -5.25
N PRO A 198 9.83 11.49 -5.31
CA PRO A 198 8.44 11.96 -5.39
C PRO A 198 8.00 12.73 -4.15
N ALA A 199 8.43 12.31 -2.95
CA ALA A 199 8.10 13.00 -1.72
C ALA A 199 8.77 14.39 -1.66
N VAL A 200 10.05 14.47 -2.01
CA VAL A 200 10.78 15.74 -2.11
C VAL A 200 10.18 16.63 -3.19
N ALA A 201 9.88 16.09 -4.38
CA ALA A 201 9.24 16.83 -5.46
C ALA A 201 7.87 17.37 -5.05
N THR A 202 7.06 16.56 -4.35
CA THR A 202 5.75 16.98 -3.82
C THR A 202 5.91 18.14 -2.83
N LEU A 203 6.86 18.04 -1.90
CA LEU A 203 7.12 19.09 -0.90
C LEU A 203 7.62 20.38 -1.56
N VAL A 204 8.60 20.28 -2.46
CA VAL A 204 9.15 21.44 -3.20
C VAL A 204 8.05 22.11 -4.04
N LEU A 205 7.25 21.31 -4.74
CA LEU A 205 6.13 21.80 -5.55
C LEU A 205 5.11 22.55 -4.68
N LEU A 206 4.76 22.01 -3.52
CA LEU A 206 3.86 22.62 -2.56
C LEU A 206 4.39 23.97 -2.08
N VAL A 207 5.64 24.04 -1.63
CA VAL A 207 6.27 25.27 -1.14
C VAL A 207 6.37 26.31 -2.26
N LEU A 208 6.77 25.91 -3.46
CA LEU A 208 6.88 26.81 -4.61
C LEU A 208 5.52 27.38 -5.01
N VAL A 209 4.49 26.56 -5.13
CA VAL A 209 3.16 26.99 -5.57
C VAL A 209 2.52 27.93 -4.57
N VAL A 210 2.54 27.56 -3.28
CA VAL A 210 1.98 28.41 -2.22
C VAL A 210 2.82 29.69 -2.07
N GLY A 211 4.15 29.60 -2.10
CA GLY A 211 5.06 30.73 -1.99
C GLY A 211 4.89 31.73 -3.14
N ILE A 212 4.92 31.26 -4.38
CA ILE A 212 4.73 32.13 -5.56
C ILE A 212 3.32 32.76 -5.55
N ALA A 213 2.29 31.99 -5.18
CA ALA A 213 0.92 32.51 -5.11
C ALA A 213 0.78 33.61 -4.06
N THR A 214 1.41 33.46 -2.88
CA THR A 214 1.38 34.47 -1.81
C THR A 214 2.16 35.73 -2.18
N VAL A 215 3.34 35.58 -2.77
CA VAL A 215 4.21 36.73 -3.15
C VAL A 215 3.59 37.54 -4.28
N ARG A 216 3.02 36.90 -5.31
CA ARG A 216 2.47 37.59 -6.49
C ARG A 216 1.02 38.04 -6.34
N GLY A 217 0.19 37.28 -5.62
CA GLY A 217 -1.25 37.51 -5.54
C GLY A 217 -1.77 37.82 -4.14
N GLY A 218 -0.85 37.97 -3.16
CA GLY A 218 -1.20 38.23 -1.77
C GLY A 218 -1.91 37.03 -1.09
N LEU A 219 -2.39 37.26 0.14
CA LEU A 219 -2.96 36.23 1.01
C LEU A 219 -4.12 35.44 0.36
N ARG A 220 -4.94 36.10 -0.47
CA ARG A 220 -6.09 35.46 -1.13
C ARG A 220 -5.67 34.45 -2.20
N ALA A 221 -4.62 34.76 -2.94
CA ALA A 221 -4.07 33.84 -3.95
C ALA A 221 -3.35 32.66 -3.28
N GLY A 222 -2.65 32.91 -2.17
CA GLY A 222 -2.05 31.85 -1.34
C GLY A 222 -3.09 30.88 -0.80
N LEU A 223 -4.20 31.38 -0.25
CA LEU A 223 -5.29 30.52 0.23
C LEU A 223 -5.95 29.70 -0.89
N TRP A 224 -6.05 30.28 -2.10
CA TRP A 224 -6.53 29.51 -3.26
C TRP A 224 -5.57 28.39 -3.63
N ALA A 225 -4.27 28.68 -3.68
CA ALA A 225 -3.24 27.68 -3.97
C ALA A 225 -3.23 26.57 -2.92
N THR A 226 -3.36 26.90 -1.63
CA THR A 226 -3.47 25.91 -0.55
C THR A 226 -4.71 25.02 -0.70
N ALA A 227 -5.84 25.58 -1.11
CA ALA A 227 -7.06 24.81 -1.37
C ALA A 227 -6.87 23.82 -2.54
N VAL A 228 -6.20 24.25 -3.63
CA VAL A 228 -5.88 23.39 -4.78
C VAL A 228 -4.94 22.27 -4.37
N VAL A 229 -3.92 22.57 -3.56
CA VAL A 229 -3.01 21.55 -3.01
C VAL A 229 -3.78 20.55 -2.14
N GLY A 230 -4.62 21.02 -1.22
CA GLY A 230 -5.45 20.14 -0.38
C GLY A 230 -6.34 19.22 -1.21
N ALA A 231 -6.98 19.76 -2.26
CA ALA A 231 -7.77 18.96 -3.19
C ALA A 231 -6.92 17.92 -3.93
N GLY A 232 -5.67 18.25 -4.31
CA GLY A 232 -4.73 17.33 -4.93
C GLY A 232 -4.35 16.16 -4.00
N PHE A 233 -4.13 16.42 -2.71
CA PHE A 233 -3.88 15.38 -1.71
C PHE A 233 -5.08 14.45 -1.54
N VAL A 234 -6.30 15.00 -1.45
CA VAL A 234 -7.53 14.21 -1.36
C VAL A 234 -7.70 13.33 -2.61
N LEU A 235 -7.50 13.89 -3.79
CA LEU A 235 -7.59 13.15 -5.05
C LEU A 235 -6.53 12.05 -5.12
N GLY A 236 -5.28 12.35 -4.76
CA GLY A 236 -4.19 11.37 -4.69
C GLY A 236 -4.48 10.23 -3.71
N ALA A 237 -5.03 10.52 -2.53
CA ALA A 237 -5.46 9.50 -1.58
C ALA A 237 -6.58 8.61 -2.13
N ILE A 238 -7.55 9.18 -2.85
CA ILE A 238 -8.61 8.42 -3.53
C ILE A 238 -8.01 7.51 -4.61
N VAL A 239 -7.10 8.04 -5.43
CA VAL A 239 -6.42 7.25 -6.47
C VAL A 239 -5.66 6.08 -5.83
N LEU A 240 -4.89 6.33 -4.76
CA LEU A 240 -4.17 5.27 -4.04
C LEU A 240 -5.12 4.21 -3.50
N ARG A 241 -6.26 4.61 -2.91
CA ARG A 241 -7.26 3.68 -2.41
C ARG A 241 -7.83 2.80 -3.52
N VAL A 242 -8.12 3.39 -4.68
CA VAL A 242 -8.61 2.65 -5.86
C VAL A 242 -7.55 1.68 -6.37
N LEU A 243 -6.28 2.09 -6.46
CA LEU A 243 -5.18 1.23 -6.87
C LEU A 243 -5.02 0.02 -5.95
N VAL A 244 -5.05 0.24 -4.62
CA VAL A 244 -4.99 -0.86 -3.64
C VAL A 244 -6.20 -1.80 -3.78
N ALA A 245 -7.40 -1.27 -3.97
CA ALA A 245 -8.61 -2.09 -4.15
C ALA A 245 -8.57 -2.92 -5.44
N VAL A 246 -8.13 -2.31 -6.55
CA VAL A 246 -7.98 -3.01 -7.85
C VAL A 246 -6.86 -4.05 -7.77
N GLY A 247 -5.72 -3.71 -7.15
CA GLY A 247 -4.61 -4.66 -6.95
C GLY A 247 -5.05 -5.87 -6.12
N ARG A 248 -5.76 -5.64 -5.01
CA ARG A 248 -6.35 -6.71 -4.19
C ARG A 248 -7.29 -7.61 -5.02
N GLY A 249 -8.17 -7.01 -5.82
CA GLY A 249 -9.09 -7.77 -6.67
C GLY A 249 -8.34 -8.68 -7.64
N ARG A 250 -7.33 -8.15 -8.34
CA ARG A 250 -6.54 -8.93 -9.31
C ARG A 250 -5.80 -10.10 -8.66
N VAL A 251 -5.17 -9.86 -7.50
CA VAL A 251 -4.48 -10.96 -6.77
C VAL A 251 -5.47 -12.05 -6.38
N LEU A 252 -6.66 -11.69 -5.88
CA LEU A 252 -7.66 -12.68 -5.48
C LEU A 252 -8.31 -13.41 -6.67
N ASP A 253 -8.36 -12.81 -7.85
CA ASP A 253 -8.89 -13.44 -9.05
C ASP A 253 -7.96 -14.53 -9.60
N GLU A 254 -6.65 -14.46 -9.31
CA GLU A 254 -5.65 -15.45 -9.68
C GLU A 254 -5.59 -16.65 -8.71
N VAL A 255 -6.17 -16.52 -7.51
CA VAL A 255 -6.14 -17.56 -6.48
C VAL A 255 -7.32 -18.53 -6.64
N PRO A 256 -7.10 -19.86 -6.56
CA PRO A 256 -8.16 -20.85 -6.53
C PRO A 256 -9.18 -20.59 -5.42
N GLY A 257 -10.46 -20.96 -5.65
CA GLY A 257 -11.57 -20.59 -4.77
C GLY A 257 -11.41 -21.03 -3.30
N GLY A 258 -10.72 -22.17 -3.05
CA GLY A 258 -10.49 -22.68 -1.70
C GLY A 258 -9.56 -21.81 -0.84
N ASP A 259 -8.58 -21.15 -1.47
CA ASP A 259 -7.53 -20.40 -0.76
C ASP A 259 -7.76 -18.87 -0.75
N ARG A 260 -8.89 -18.42 -1.32
CA ARG A 260 -9.19 -16.98 -1.45
C ARG A 260 -9.28 -16.25 -0.12
N ASP A 261 -9.84 -16.87 0.90
CA ASP A 261 -10.00 -16.25 2.21
C ASP A 261 -8.63 -16.08 2.90
N ALA A 262 -7.76 -17.09 2.80
CA ALA A 262 -6.39 -17.01 3.29
C ALA A 262 -5.58 -15.94 2.52
N ALA A 263 -5.67 -15.92 1.19
CA ALA A 263 -5.03 -14.91 0.35
C ALA A 263 -5.55 -13.51 0.69
N ALA A 264 -6.85 -13.35 0.92
CA ALA A 264 -7.43 -12.08 1.34
C ALA A 264 -6.88 -11.61 2.69
N ALA A 265 -6.77 -12.51 3.68
CA ALA A 265 -6.19 -12.20 4.97
C ALA A 265 -4.72 -11.72 4.84
N VAL A 266 -3.92 -12.39 4.02
CA VAL A 266 -2.51 -12.00 3.76
C VAL A 266 -2.44 -10.62 3.10
N VAL A 267 -3.19 -10.38 2.02
CA VAL A 267 -3.21 -9.08 1.33
C VAL A 267 -3.70 -7.97 2.26
N ASP A 268 -4.71 -8.24 3.08
CA ASP A 268 -5.26 -7.28 4.03
C ASP A 268 -4.27 -6.95 5.15
N ALA A 269 -3.52 -7.92 5.66
CA ALA A 269 -2.46 -7.71 6.65
C ALA A 269 -1.31 -6.85 6.07
N LEU A 270 -0.80 -7.19 4.89
CA LEU A 270 0.29 -6.46 4.24
C LEU A 270 -0.11 -5.04 3.81
N THR A 271 -1.37 -4.82 3.46
CA THR A 271 -1.85 -3.50 3.04
C THR A 271 -2.44 -2.66 4.17
N ALA A 272 -2.48 -3.17 5.41
CA ALA A 272 -3.06 -2.46 6.56
C ALA A 272 -2.38 -1.12 6.84
N SER A 273 -1.04 -1.09 6.83
CA SER A 273 -0.24 0.14 7.03
C SER A 273 -0.45 1.13 5.87
N LEU A 274 -0.58 0.65 4.64
CA LEU A 274 -0.89 1.48 3.48
C LEU A 274 -2.28 2.13 3.62
N ARG A 275 -3.28 1.38 4.10
CA ARG A 275 -4.62 1.94 4.38
C ARG A 275 -4.59 3.02 5.45
N THR A 276 -3.79 2.83 6.49
CA THR A 276 -3.57 3.84 7.53
C THR A 276 -2.92 5.10 6.93
N THR A 277 -1.91 4.94 6.10
CA THR A 277 -1.25 6.06 5.37
C THR A 277 -2.24 6.82 4.49
N VAL A 278 -3.12 6.13 3.77
CA VAL A 278 -4.20 6.77 2.97
C VAL A 278 -5.08 7.67 3.84
N TRP A 279 -5.47 7.22 5.04
CA TRP A 279 -6.29 8.01 5.95
C TRP A 279 -5.55 9.27 6.45
N TRP A 280 -4.25 9.18 6.76
CA TRP A 280 -3.45 10.34 7.16
C TRP A 280 -3.29 11.35 6.02
N VAL A 281 -3.03 10.90 4.80
CA VAL A 281 -2.94 11.76 3.62
C VAL A 281 -4.27 12.44 3.34
N LEU A 282 -5.38 11.70 3.42
CA LEU A 282 -6.73 12.21 3.22
C LEU A 282 -7.09 13.26 4.30
N ALA A 283 -6.79 12.98 5.56
CA ALA A 283 -7.00 13.92 6.66
C ALA A 283 -6.18 15.21 6.48
N ALA A 284 -4.89 15.09 6.14
CA ALA A 284 -4.04 16.24 5.86
C ALA A 284 -4.58 17.09 4.69
N GLY A 285 -4.97 16.46 3.58
CA GLY A 285 -5.57 17.13 2.44
C GLY A 285 -6.89 17.83 2.80
N ALA A 286 -7.74 17.18 3.57
CA ALA A 286 -9.00 17.75 4.04
C ALA A 286 -8.79 18.96 4.97
N VAL A 287 -7.85 18.88 5.90
CA VAL A 287 -7.48 19.99 6.79
C VAL A 287 -6.97 21.19 6.00
N LEU A 288 -6.09 20.97 5.03
CA LEU A 288 -5.60 22.05 4.16
C LEU A 288 -6.72 22.70 3.35
N LEU A 289 -7.60 21.89 2.78
CA LEU A 289 -8.73 22.37 1.96
C LEU A 289 -9.73 23.15 2.81
N VAL A 290 -10.20 22.57 3.91
CA VAL A 290 -11.19 23.19 4.80
C VAL A 290 -10.60 24.44 5.46
N GLY A 291 -9.36 24.38 5.94
CA GLY A 291 -8.66 25.52 6.53
C GLY A 291 -8.53 26.70 5.56
N ALA A 292 -8.13 26.43 4.31
CA ALA A 292 -8.03 27.46 3.27
C ALA A 292 -9.41 28.07 2.92
N VAL A 293 -10.47 27.25 2.84
CA VAL A 293 -11.83 27.72 2.56
C VAL A 293 -12.36 28.55 3.72
N LEU A 294 -12.21 28.10 4.97
CA LEU A 294 -12.64 28.83 6.16
C LEU A 294 -11.93 30.18 6.29
N ALA A 295 -10.59 30.19 6.16
CA ALA A 295 -9.81 31.42 6.18
C ALA A 295 -10.28 32.42 5.11
N ARG A 296 -10.61 31.92 3.91
CA ARG A 296 -11.13 32.76 2.82
C ARG A 296 -12.51 33.36 3.13
N VAL A 297 -13.39 32.56 3.76
CA VAL A 297 -14.74 33.03 4.17
C VAL A 297 -14.63 34.09 5.25
N LEU A 298 -13.77 33.88 6.25
CA LEU A 298 -13.57 34.85 7.36
C LEU A 298 -12.99 36.16 6.85
N LEU A 299 -12.00 36.11 5.92
CA LEU A 299 -11.42 37.31 5.29
C LEU A 299 -12.46 38.08 4.41
N ARG A 300 -13.45 37.39 3.88
CA ARG A 300 -14.56 38.03 3.15
C ARG A 300 -15.56 38.73 4.12
N ARG A 301 -15.88 38.12 5.26
CA ARG A 301 -16.80 38.67 6.26
C ARG A 301 -16.19 39.84 7.01
N GLY A 302 -14.88 39.88 7.26
CA GLY A 302 -14.20 40.99 7.93
C GLY A 302 -14.11 42.28 7.10
N LYS A 303 -14.54 42.31 5.83
CA LYS A 303 -14.67 43.49 4.97
C LYS A 303 -16.14 43.92 4.85
N SER A 304 -16.95 43.83 5.90
CA SER A 304 -18.26 44.46 5.94
C SER A 304 -18.10 45.97 5.96
N PRO A 305 -18.88 46.75 5.18
CA PRO A 305 -18.70 48.19 5.04
C PRO A 305 -19.22 48.93 6.32
N ALA A 306 -18.29 49.29 7.17
CA ALA A 306 -18.53 50.24 8.24
C ALA A 306 -17.86 51.58 7.89
N ASP A 307 -18.09 52.10 6.67
CA ASP A 307 -17.75 53.47 6.30
C ASP A 307 -18.71 53.96 5.21
N VAL A 308 -19.95 54.19 5.62
CA VAL A 308 -20.82 55.18 4.99
C VAL A 308 -21.45 55.96 6.12
N ARG A 309 -20.74 56.98 6.58
CA ARG A 309 -21.29 58.17 7.24
C ARG A 309 -20.55 59.38 6.76
#